data_9b50c8ea7956667323beaf2a6dcdfc1d
#
_entry.id   9b50c8ea7956667323beaf2a6dcdfc1d
#
_cell.length_a   1.000
_cell.length_b   1.000
_cell.length_c   1.000
_cell.angle_alpha   90.00
_cell.angle_beta   90.00
_cell.angle_gamma   90.00
#
_symmetry.space_group_name_H-M   'P 1'
#
loop_
_entity.id
_entity.type
_entity.pdbx_description
1 polymer ?
#
loop_
_entity_poly.entity_id
_entity_poly.type
_entity_poly.pdbx_seq_one_letter_code
_entity_poly.pdbx_strand_id
1 'polypeptide(L)'
;GCAAACAKLLDLSVDQIISALGMAGTQSSGVWAFLGDGCNCKVLHTARAAADGMEAAFLAKNGMTGPEHIFDARDGGLLTAMSDGGDILKISAGLGEVYEILNMDMKPYPCCRSAHCAIDAALEIRKSLLEGEKGNAIKQKLLEKLADQIKKIQIETYLVGYKQCAVSDGCLNPKTTLDAKFSTPYSAAVALLYGKVTMREFEPEVVADQAVQKLLHKVEVMPVERFTAQYPKHWGCSMKMTMQDGTVYEAEITDPSGSVARPLTR
;
A
#
# COMPACT_ATOMS: atom_id res chain seq x y z
N GLY A 1 -6.16 -12.33 14.27
CA GLY A 1 -5.67 -11.27 15.18
C GLY A 1 -6.74 -10.90 16.20
N CYS A 2 -7.86 -10.28 15.77
CA CYS A 2 -8.88 -9.76 16.68
C CYS A 2 -9.46 -10.84 17.61
N ALA A 3 -9.82 -12.02 17.08
CA ALA A 3 -10.35 -13.12 17.89
C ALA A 3 -9.39 -13.53 19.03
N ALA A 4 -8.09 -13.65 18.74
CA ALA A 4 -7.09 -13.99 19.76
C ALA A 4 -6.99 -12.90 20.84
N ALA A 5 -6.96 -11.62 20.44
CA ALA A 5 -6.87 -10.50 21.37
C ALA A 5 -8.12 -10.40 22.25
N CYS A 6 -9.32 -10.50 21.69
CA CYS A 6 -10.58 -10.47 22.44
C CYS A 6 -10.73 -11.68 23.37
N ALA A 7 -10.37 -12.87 22.88
CA ALA A 7 -10.40 -14.09 23.71
C ALA A 7 -9.47 -13.96 24.92
N LYS A 8 -8.28 -13.39 24.75
CA LYS A 8 -7.35 -13.13 25.84
C LYS A 8 -7.89 -12.08 26.83
N LEU A 9 -8.48 -10.99 26.34
CA LEU A 9 -9.09 -9.94 27.18
C LEU A 9 -10.32 -10.44 27.96
N LEU A 10 -11.02 -11.44 27.44
CA LEU A 10 -12.19 -12.07 28.08
C LEU A 10 -11.82 -13.20 29.03
N ASP A 11 -10.52 -13.50 29.23
CA ASP A 11 -9.97 -14.58 30.03
C ASP A 11 -10.56 -15.96 29.67
N LEU A 12 -10.69 -16.23 28.36
CA LEU A 12 -11.24 -17.50 27.88
C LEU A 12 -10.26 -18.65 28.11
N SER A 13 -10.82 -19.84 28.34
CA SER A 13 -10.03 -21.08 28.40
C SER A 13 -9.38 -21.40 27.06
N VAL A 14 -8.37 -22.28 27.05
CA VAL A 14 -7.69 -22.71 25.83
C VAL A 14 -8.67 -23.23 24.78
N ASP A 15 -9.62 -24.09 25.18
CA ASP A 15 -10.63 -24.66 24.26
C ASP A 15 -11.55 -23.58 23.68
N GLN A 16 -11.90 -22.59 24.49
CA GLN A 16 -12.68 -21.44 24.02
C GLN A 16 -11.86 -20.55 23.07
N ILE A 17 -10.56 -20.38 23.32
CA ILE A 17 -9.67 -19.63 22.41
C ILE A 17 -9.55 -20.37 21.06
N ILE A 18 -9.36 -21.69 21.07
CA ILE A 18 -9.33 -22.51 19.86
C ILE A 18 -10.64 -22.34 19.08
N SER A 19 -11.78 -22.46 19.77
CA SER A 19 -13.10 -22.27 19.16
C SER A 19 -13.28 -20.87 18.58
N ALA A 20 -12.83 -19.82 19.28
CA ALA A 20 -12.89 -18.44 18.78
C ALA A 20 -12.05 -18.24 17.50
N LEU A 21 -10.83 -18.80 17.49
CA LEU A 21 -9.96 -18.77 16.31
C LEU A 21 -10.58 -19.53 15.14
N GLY A 22 -11.14 -20.73 15.42
CA GLY A 22 -11.82 -21.55 14.43
C GLY A 22 -13.01 -20.82 13.79
N MET A 23 -13.90 -20.24 14.60
CA MET A 23 -15.06 -19.47 14.11
C MET A 23 -14.65 -18.24 13.31
N ALA A 24 -13.64 -17.50 13.76
CA ALA A 24 -13.13 -16.35 13.01
C ALA A 24 -12.50 -16.78 11.68
N GLY A 25 -11.82 -17.93 11.66
CA GLY A 25 -11.22 -18.48 10.44
C GLY A 25 -12.26 -18.87 9.39
N THR A 26 -13.38 -19.47 9.79
CA THR A 26 -14.46 -19.87 8.85
C THR A 26 -15.14 -18.68 8.18
N GLN A 27 -15.04 -17.49 8.73
CA GLN A 27 -15.61 -16.25 8.21
C GLN A 27 -14.61 -15.39 7.43
N SER A 28 -13.37 -15.88 7.25
CA SER A 28 -12.32 -15.13 6.53
C SER A 28 -12.74 -14.83 5.11
N SER A 29 -12.64 -13.55 4.72
CA SER A 29 -13.09 -13.04 3.42
C SER A 29 -12.29 -11.82 3.01
N GLY A 30 -12.67 -11.13 1.93
CA GLY A 30 -12.05 -9.88 1.50
C GLY A 30 -11.31 -10.00 0.18
N VAL A 31 -12.04 -10.33 -0.90
CA VAL A 31 -11.49 -10.41 -2.26
C VAL A 31 -11.20 -9.03 -2.84
N TRP A 32 -10.30 -8.93 -3.81
CA TRP A 32 -9.77 -7.67 -4.35
C TRP A 32 -10.52 -7.10 -5.54
N ALA A 33 -11.70 -7.60 -5.87
CA ALA A 33 -12.49 -7.15 -7.01
C ALA A 33 -12.79 -5.64 -7.00
N PHE A 34 -12.81 -5.00 -5.82
CA PHE A 34 -13.01 -3.55 -5.67
C PHE A 34 -12.01 -2.68 -6.45
N LEU A 35 -10.83 -3.22 -6.81
CA LEU A 35 -9.83 -2.50 -7.61
C LEU A 35 -10.27 -2.34 -9.07
N GLY A 36 -11.10 -3.25 -9.58
CA GLY A 36 -11.59 -3.18 -10.97
C GLY A 36 -12.59 -2.03 -11.19
N ASP A 37 -13.37 -1.71 -10.16
CA ASP A 37 -14.49 -0.75 -10.25
C ASP A 37 -14.21 0.58 -9.55
N GLY A 38 -13.06 0.75 -8.89
CA GLY A 38 -12.71 1.95 -8.11
C GLY A 38 -13.66 2.22 -6.93
N CYS A 39 -14.36 1.19 -6.42
CA CYS A 39 -15.33 1.34 -5.35
C CYS A 39 -14.67 1.45 -3.96
N ASN A 40 -15.32 2.15 -3.03
CA ASN A 40 -14.76 2.49 -1.72
C ASN A 40 -14.92 1.39 -0.64
N CYS A 41 -15.33 0.18 -1.00
CA CYS A 41 -15.65 -0.89 -0.03
C CYS A 41 -14.44 -1.53 0.66
N LYS A 42 -13.20 -1.22 0.26
CA LYS A 42 -11.99 -1.78 0.89
C LYS A 42 -11.97 -1.63 2.41
N VAL A 43 -12.45 -0.52 2.94
CA VAL A 43 -12.49 -0.25 4.39
C VAL A 43 -13.37 -1.26 5.14
N LEU A 44 -14.33 -1.87 4.45
CA LEU A 44 -15.21 -2.90 5.02
C LEU A 44 -14.43 -4.15 5.42
N HIS A 45 -13.36 -4.52 4.71
CA HIS A 45 -12.60 -5.74 5.01
C HIS A 45 -11.99 -5.71 6.40
N THR A 46 -11.33 -4.61 6.76
CA THR A 46 -10.74 -4.47 8.10
C THR A 46 -11.79 -4.31 9.19
N ALA A 47 -12.89 -3.61 8.91
CA ALA A 47 -14.01 -3.45 9.84
C ALA A 47 -14.68 -4.81 10.13
N ARG A 48 -14.96 -5.61 9.09
CA ARG A 48 -15.54 -6.96 9.26
C ARG A 48 -14.58 -7.89 9.99
N ALA A 49 -13.30 -7.92 9.63
CA ALA A 49 -12.31 -8.75 10.31
C ALA A 49 -12.23 -8.45 11.82
N ALA A 50 -12.38 -7.19 12.22
CA ALA A 50 -12.44 -6.81 13.63
C ALA A 50 -13.75 -7.24 14.28
N ALA A 51 -14.89 -6.97 13.66
CA ALA A 51 -16.22 -7.34 14.18
C ALA A 51 -16.37 -8.86 14.30
N ASP A 52 -16.06 -9.60 13.25
CA ASP A 52 -16.18 -11.06 13.20
C ASP A 52 -15.25 -11.75 14.22
N GLY A 53 -14.05 -11.21 14.43
CA GLY A 53 -13.14 -11.72 15.44
C GLY A 53 -13.62 -11.48 16.87
N MET A 54 -14.24 -10.32 17.13
CA MET A 54 -14.85 -10.03 18.44
C MET A 54 -16.10 -10.90 18.68
N GLU A 55 -16.98 -11.01 17.69
CA GLU A 55 -18.16 -11.87 17.74
C GLU A 55 -17.79 -13.33 18.03
N ALA A 56 -16.79 -13.87 17.31
CA ALA A 56 -16.28 -15.23 17.54
C ALA A 56 -15.82 -15.46 18.99
N ALA A 57 -15.15 -14.47 19.61
CA ALA A 57 -14.72 -14.57 21.01
C ALA A 57 -15.93 -14.59 21.97
N PHE A 58 -16.94 -13.78 21.75
CA PHE A 58 -18.18 -13.79 22.56
C PHE A 58 -18.99 -15.07 22.37
N LEU A 59 -19.09 -15.58 21.14
CA LEU A 59 -19.78 -16.85 20.88
C LEU A 59 -19.06 -18.01 21.56
N ALA A 60 -17.72 -18.08 21.51
CA ALA A 60 -16.94 -19.07 22.23
C ALA A 60 -17.12 -18.98 23.76
N LYS A 61 -17.16 -17.75 24.31
CA LYS A 61 -17.47 -17.53 25.73
C LYS A 61 -18.81 -18.13 26.14
N ASN A 62 -19.79 -18.11 25.25
CA ASN A 62 -21.13 -18.62 25.48
C ASN A 62 -21.30 -20.10 25.03
N GLY A 63 -20.21 -20.83 24.78
CA GLY A 63 -20.21 -22.26 24.54
C GLY A 63 -20.35 -22.70 23.08
N MET A 64 -20.34 -21.75 22.09
CA MET A 64 -20.25 -22.14 20.70
C MET A 64 -18.86 -22.68 20.38
N THR A 65 -18.78 -23.78 19.63
CA THR A 65 -17.52 -24.41 19.24
C THR A 65 -17.17 -24.07 17.79
N GLY A 66 -15.88 -23.86 17.52
CA GLY A 66 -15.32 -23.70 16.18
C GLY A 66 -14.35 -24.84 15.84
N PRO A 67 -13.97 -24.98 14.56
CA PRO A 67 -13.06 -26.03 14.13
C PRO A 67 -11.67 -25.85 14.77
N GLU A 68 -11.20 -26.94 15.40
CA GLU A 68 -9.88 -26.97 16.05
C GLU A 68 -8.74 -26.83 15.05
N HIS A 69 -8.88 -27.45 13.87
CA HIS A 69 -7.87 -27.46 12.81
C HIS A 69 -8.12 -26.39 11.72
N ILE A 70 -8.57 -25.21 12.11
CA ILE A 70 -8.90 -24.13 11.13
C ILE A 70 -7.74 -23.78 10.19
N PHE A 71 -6.50 -23.88 10.64
CA PHE A 71 -5.33 -23.53 9.83
C PHE A 71 -4.89 -24.67 8.92
N ASP A 72 -4.87 -25.91 9.42
CA ASP A 72 -4.19 -27.05 8.80
C ASP A 72 -5.12 -28.20 8.39
N ALA A 73 -6.44 -28.04 8.55
CA ALA A 73 -7.37 -29.03 8.03
C ALA A 73 -7.10 -29.31 6.55
N ARG A 74 -6.96 -30.58 6.20
CA ARG A 74 -6.65 -31.03 4.83
C ARG A 74 -7.71 -30.60 3.83
N ASP A 75 -8.97 -30.57 4.25
CA ASP A 75 -10.11 -30.08 3.49
C ASP A 75 -10.68 -28.85 4.17
N GLY A 76 -10.60 -27.70 3.47
CA GLY A 76 -11.17 -26.43 3.93
C GLY A 76 -10.38 -25.67 5.02
N GLY A 77 -9.17 -26.10 5.38
CA GLY A 77 -8.29 -25.30 6.24
C GLY A 77 -7.76 -24.05 5.54
N LEU A 78 -7.47 -22.99 6.30
CA LEU A 78 -7.05 -21.70 5.73
C LEU A 78 -5.79 -21.79 4.87
N LEU A 79 -4.79 -22.59 5.25
CA LEU A 79 -3.58 -22.79 4.47
C LEU A 79 -3.88 -23.44 3.12
N THR A 80 -4.80 -24.40 3.09
CA THR A 80 -5.21 -25.09 1.85
C THR A 80 -6.10 -24.21 0.97
N ALA A 81 -7.01 -23.44 1.59
CA ALA A 81 -7.99 -22.64 0.86
C ALA A 81 -7.41 -21.31 0.32
N MET A 82 -6.39 -20.74 0.97
CA MET A 82 -5.91 -19.37 0.68
C MET A 82 -4.42 -19.28 0.29
N SER A 83 -3.73 -20.41 0.17
CA SER A 83 -2.32 -20.43 -0.24
C SER A 83 -1.96 -21.67 -1.05
N ASP A 84 -0.84 -21.64 -1.75
CA ASP A 84 -0.27 -22.78 -2.46
C ASP A 84 0.43 -23.77 -1.51
N GLY A 85 0.32 -23.56 -0.22
CA GLY A 85 0.90 -24.34 0.87
C GLY A 85 1.52 -23.45 1.95
N GLY A 86 1.66 -23.98 3.13
CA GLY A 86 2.24 -23.25 4.26
C GLY A 86 2.75 -24.17 5.35
N ASP A 87 3.70 -23.69 6.13
CA ASP A 87 4.20 -24.39 7.31
C ASP A 87 3.46 -23.90 8.54
N ILE A 88 2.64 -24.78 9.13
CA ILE A 88 1.85 -24.50 10.32
C ILE A 88 2.72 -24.04 11.50
N LEU A 89 3.95 -24.52 11.61
CA LEU A 89 4.87 -24.15 12.69
C LEU A 89 5.24 -22.67 12.67
N LYS A 90 5.18 -22.01 11.50
CA LYS A 90 5.45 -20.57 11.37
C LYS A 90 4.37 -19.70 12.03
N ILE A 91 3.16 -20.21 12.24
CA ILE A 91 2.08 -19.45 12.88
C ILE A 91 2.41 -19.16 14.36
N SER A 92 3.10 -20.08 15.03
CA SER A 92 3.47 -19.95 16.44
C SER A 92 4.97 -19.66 16.67
N ALA A 93 5.78 -19.59 15.61
CA ALA A 93 7.21 -19.34 15.75
C ALA A 93 7.48 -17.98 16.40
N GLY A 94 8.34 -17.97 17.43
CA GLY A 94 8.75 -16.73 18.12
C GLY A 94 7.69 -16.09 19.01
N LEU A 95 6.57 -16.77 19.28
CA LEU A 95 5.55 -16.26 20.22
C LEU A 95 6.14 -16.01 21.61
N GLY A 96 5.96 -14.79 22.13
CA GLY A 96 6.52 -14.35 23.42
C GLY A 96 7.95 -13.83 23.35
N GLU A 97 8.66 -13.99 22.22
CA GLU A 97 10.04 -13.52 22.00
C GLU A 97 10.10 -12.44 20.89
N VAL A 98 9.37 -12.65 19.80
CA VAL A 98 9.33 -11.72 18.65
C VAL A 98 8.00 -10.98 18.64
N TYR A 99 8.07 -9.66 18.69
CA TYR A 99 6.92 -8.76 18.64
C TYR A 99 6.85 -8.07 17.29
N GLU A 100 6.07 -8.61 16.38
CA GLU A 100 5.92 -8.10 15.01
C GLU A 100 5.42 -6.66 14.91
N ILE A 101 4.81 -6.13 15.99
CA ILE A 101 4.45 -4.71 16.06
C ILE A 101 5.67 -3.79 15.92
N LEU A 102 6.87 -4.26 16.27
CA LEU A 102 8.12 -3.52 16.14
C LEU A 102 8.64 -3.51 14.68
N ASN A 103 8.15 -4.44 13.87
CA ASN A 103 8.49 -4.59 12.45
C ASN A 103 7.43 -3.93 11.53
N MET A 104 6.52 -3.13 12.09
CA MET A 104 5.48 -2.48 11.30
C MET A 104 5.98 -1.22 10.60
N ASP A 105 5.66 -1.13 9.32
CA ASP A 105 5.84 0.10 8.56
C ASP A 105 4.75 1.13 8.89
N MET A 106 5.14 2.39 8.99
CA MET A 106 4.22 3.52 9.10
C MET A 106 4.04 4.18 7.72
N LYS A 107 2.80 4.41 7.30
CA LYS A 107 2.52 5.06 6.02
C LYS A 107 2.51 6.58 6.18
N PRO A 108 3.48 7.33 5.62
CA PRO A 108 3.41 8.78 5.57
C PRO A 108 2.43 9.29 4.51
N TYR A 109 2.08 8.47 3.52
CA TYR A 109 1.16 8.82 2.46
C TYR A 109 -0.10 7.96 2.50
N PRO A 110 -1.31 8.53 2.35
CA PRO A 110 -2.59 7.82 2.51
C PRO A 110 -3.01 7.05 1.25
N CYS A 111 -2.09 6.28 0.66
CA CYS A 111 -2.29 5.52 -0.58
C CYS A 111 -1.73 4.09 -0.47
N CYS A 112 -1.73 3.36 -1.58
CA CYS A 112 -1.13 2.02 -1.63
C CYS A 112 0.37 2.09 -1.35
N ARG A 113 0.87 1.17 -0.52
CA ARG A 113 2.30 1.11 -0.16
C ARG A 113 3.20 0.98 -1.38
N SER A 114 2.73 0.30 -2.43
CA SER A 114 3.47 0.10 -3.68
C SER A 114 3.79 1.40 -4.44
N ALA A 115 3.08 2.50 -4.16
CA ALA A 115 3.36 3.81 -4.77
C ALA A 115 4.32 4.69 -3.93
N HIS A 116 4.63 4.31 -2.68
CA HIS A 116 5.38 5.19 -1.78
C HIS A 116 6.81 5.48 -2.24
N CYS A 117 7.55 4.49 -2.77
CA CYS A 117 8.88 4.75 -3.31
C CYS A 117 8.84 5.71 -4.50
N ALA A 118 7.81 5.62 -5.36
CA ALA A 118 7.64 6.57 -6.47
C ALA A 118 7.33 7.99 -5.97
N ILE A 119 6.56 8.12 -4.87
CA ILE A 119 6.33 9.42 -4.20
C ILE A 119 7.65 9.99 -3.68
N ASP A 120 8.42 9.18 -2.93
CA ASP A 120 9.72 9.60 -2.38
C ASP A 120 10.68 10.04 -3.49
N ALA A 121 10.80 9.26 -4.58
CA ALA A 121 11.62 9.59 -5.73
C ALA A 121 11.17 10.90 -6.40
N ALA A 122 9.86 11.08 -6.56
CA ALA A 122 9.30 12.32 -7.11
C ALA A 122 9.60 13.54 -6.25
N LEU A 123 9.52 13.41 -4.93
CA LEU A 123 9.85 14.47 -3.98
C LEU A 123 11.35 14.80 -4.00
N GLU A 124 12.23 13.82 -4.12
CA GLU A 124 13.68 14.03 -4.28
C GLU A 124 14.01 14.74 -5.59
N ILE A 125 13.41 14.29 -6.70
CA ILE A 125 13.56 14.96 -8.01
C ILE A 125 13.03 16.40 -7.95
N ARG A 126 11.85 16.63 -7.35
CA ARG A 126 11.31 17.98 -7.17
C ARG A 126 12.25 18.87 -6.36
N LYS A 127 12.85 18.34 -5.30
CA LYS A 127 13.83 19.07 -4.48
C LYS A 127 15.02 19.51 -5.34
N SER A 128 15.63 18.57 -6.07
CA SER A 128 16.76 18.85 -6.97
C SER A 128 16.42 19.87 -8.06
N LEU A 129 15.22 19.78 -8.66
CA LEU A 129 14.72 20.74 -9.63
C LEU A 129 14.63 22.16 -9.06
N LEU A 130 14.21 22.31 -7.80
CA LEU A 130 14.03 23.60 -7.16
C LEU A 130 15.31 24.18 -6.53
N GLU A 131 16.31 23.36 -6.24
CA GLU A 131 17.60 23.80 -5.69
C GLU A 131 18.37 24.66 -6.68
N GLY A 132 18.22 24.42 -7.99
CA GLY A 132 18.83 25.22 -9.05
C GLY A 132 18.26 26.64 -9.19
N GLU A 133 17.08 26.91 -8.62
CA GLU A 133 16.34 28.15 -8.80
C GLU A 133 16.45 29.09 -7.60
N LYS A 134 16.77 30.37 -7.87
CA LYS A 134 16.88 31.42 -6.84
C LYS A 134 15.60 32.26 -6.80
N GLY A 135 14.95 32.24 -5.64
CA GLY A 135 13.76 33.06 -5.35
C GLY A 135 12.42 32.32 -5.50
N ASN A 136 11.53 32.61 -4.55
CA ASN A 136 10.23 31.92 -4.45
C ASN A 136 9.32 32.16 -5.67
N ALA A 137 9.35 33.36 -6.24
CA ALA A 137 8.54 33.69 -7.42
C ALA A 137 8.95 32.87 -8.67
N ILE A 138 10.27 32.61 -8.84
CA ILE A 138 10.78 31.78 -9.94
C ILE A 138 10.37 30.33 -9.74
N LYS A 139 10.52 29.81 -8.51
CA LYS A 139 10.09 28.46 -8.15
C LYS A 139 8.59 28.26 -8.40
N GLN A 140 7.77 29.22 -8.00
CA GLN A 140 6.32 29.18 -8.23
C GLN A 140 5.97 29.13 -9.72
N LYS A 141 6.57 30.00 -10.53
CA LYS A 141 6.34 30.03 -11.98
C LYS A 141 6.81 28.75 -12.69
N LEU A 142 7.92 28.14 -12.21
CA LEU A 142 8.39 26.85 -12.70
C LEU A 142 7.35 25.75 -12.43
N LEU A 143 6.82 25.69 -11.21
CA LEU A 143 5.84 24.68 -10.81
C LEU A 143 4.51 24.82 -11.56
N GLU A 144 4.04 26.04 -11.81
CA GLU A 144 2.83 26.30 -12.60
C GLU A 144 2.91 25.74 -14.03
N LYS A 145 4.13 25.66 -14.58
CA LYS A 145 4.39 25.15 -15.93
C LYS A 145 5.02 23.75 -15.96
N LEU A 146 5.21 23.13 -14.81
CA LEU A 146 5.99 21.90 -14.71
C LEU A 146 5.41 20.77 -15.56
N ALA A 147 4.09 20.62 -15.56
CA ALA A 147 3.41 19.61 -16.39
C ALA A 147 3.67 19.78 -17.89
N ASP A 148 3.89 21.02 -18.36
CA ASP A 148 4.21 21.30 -19.76
C ASP A 148 5.69 21.04 -20.06
N GLN A 149 6.56 21.37 -19.14
CA GLN A 149 8.02 21.28 -19.31
C GLN A 149 8.54 19.84 -19.24
N ILE A 150 7.83 18.93 -18.56
CA ILE A 150 8.18 17.52 -18.53
C ILE A 150 7.80 16.87 -19.87
N LYS A 151 8.75 16.17 -20.48
CA LYS A 151 8.56 15.37 -21.70
C LYS A 151 7.99 14.00 -21.35
N LYS A 152 8.63 13.28 -20.43
CA LYS A 152 8.19 11.97 -19.93
C LYS A 152 8.80 11.66 -18.56
N ILE A 153 8.15 10.73 -17.85
CA ILE A 153 8.63 10.14 -16.60
C ILE A 153 8.61 8.63 -16.78
N GLN A 154 9.70 7.96 -16.42
CA GLN A 154 9.82 6.51 -16.43
C GLN A 154 10.06 6.04 -15.00
N ILE A 155 9.26 5.08 -14.54
CA ILE A 155 9.36 4.49 -13.22
C ILE A 155 9.57 2.99 -13.38
N GLU A 156 10.70 2.50 -12.88
CA GLU A 156 10.96 1.07 -12.76
C GLU A 156 10.64 0.62 -11.34
N THR A 157 9.93 -0.50 -11.17
CA THR A 157 9.54 -1.02 -9.87
C THR A 157 9.45 -2.54 -9.89
N TYR A 158 9.05 -3.16 -8.79
CA TYR A 158 8.87 -4.60 -8.68
C TYR A 158 7.49 -5.05 -9.26
N LEU A 159 7.41 -6.31 -9.72
CA LEU A 159 6.26 -6.86 -10.44
C LEU A 159 4.92 -6.73 -9.67
N VAL A 160 4.92 -7.00 -8.35
CA VAL A 160 3.70 -6.93 -7.55
C VAL A 160 3.19 -5.49 -7.46
N GLY A 161 4.08 -4.52 -7.24
CA GLY A 161 3.73 -3.10 -7.20
C GLY A 161 3.17 -2.60 -8.53
N TYR A 162 3.79 -3.00 -9.64
CA TYR A 162 3.31 -2.72 -10.99
C TYR A 162 1.88 -3.25 -11.20
N LYS A 163 1.64 -4.53 -10.89
CA LYS A 163 0.31 -5.15 -11.05
C LYS A 163 -0.76 -4.48 -10.19
N GLN A 164 -0.40 -4.00 -9.00
CA GLN A 164 -1.34 -3.37 -8.07
C GLN A 164 -1.68 -1.92 -8.43
N CYS A 165 -0.73 -1.15 -8.96
CA CYS A 165 -0.85 0.30 -9.03
C CYS A 165 -0.55 0.93 -10.41
N ALA A 166 -0.38 0.11 -11.46
CA ALA A 166 -0.01 0.63 -12.77
C ALA A 166 -0.57 -0.16 -13.97
N VAL A 167 -1.55 -1.05 -13.77
CA VAL A 167 -2.07 -1.91 -14.85
C VAL A 167 -3.54 -1.63 -15.17
N SER A 168 -4.41 -1.51 -14.17
CA SER A 168 -5.84 -1.33 -14.39
C SER A 168 -6.15 0.05 -14.99
N ASP A 169 -7.28 0.17 -15.68
CA ASP A 169 -7.73 1.47 -16.21
C ASP A 169 -7.86 2.51 -15.09
N GLY A 170 -8.41 2.14 -13.92
CA GLY A 170 -8.47 3.04 -12.76
C GLY A 170 -7.10 3.50 -12.27
N CYS A 171 -6.05 2.66 -12.37
CA CYS A 171 -4.68 3.08 -12.04
C CYS A 171 -4.11 4.05 -13.08
N LEU A 172 -4.41 3.86 -14.36
CA LEU A 172 -3.87 4.66 -15.46
C LEU A 172 -4.68 5.93 -15.73
N ASN A 173 -5.99 5.90 -15.46
CA ASN A 173 -6.95 6.97 -15.71
C ASN A 173 -7.84 7.20 -14.46
N PRO A 174 -7.27 7.57 -13.30
CA PRO A 174 -8.01 7.65 -12.04
C PRO A 174 -9.12 8.70 -12.12
N LYS A 175 -10.34 8.28 -11.77
CA LYS A 175 -11.55 9.11 -11.72
C LYS A 175 -12.10 9.28 -10.32
N THR A 176 -11.73 8.35 -9.43
CA THR A 176 -12.17 8.34 -8.04
C THR A 176 -10.99 8.49 -7.08
N THR A 177 -11.28 8.86 -5.84
CA THR A 177 -10.29 8.86 -4.76
C THR A 177 -9.61 7.49 -4.59
N LEU A 178 -10.35 6.39 -4.78
CA LEU A 178 -9.78 5.06 -4.65
C LEU A 178 -8.82 4.74 -5.81
N ASP A 179 -9.22 5.01 -7.05
CA ASP A 179 -8.34 4.84 -8.21
C ASP A 179 -7.02 5.58 -8.00
N ALA A 180 -7.11 6.85 -7.61
CA ALA A 180 -5.95 7.70 -7.34
C ALA A 180 -5.04 7.13 -6.25
N LYS A 181 -5.61 6.57 -5.17
CA LYS A 181 -4.84 5.91 -4.10
C LYS A 181 -4.15 4.61 -4.52
N PHE A 182 -4.54 4.03 -5.63
CA PHE A 182 -3.92 2.85 -6.24
C PHE A 182 -3.20 3.15 -7.55
N SER A 183 -2.93 4.41 -7.86
CA SER A 183 -2.23 4.84 -9.06
C SER A 183 -0.82 5.33 -8.75
N THR A 184 0.19 4.60 -9.21
CA THR A 184 1.59 5.08 -9.17
C THR A 184 1.78 6.30 -10.08
N PRO A 185 1.24 6.36 -11.32
CA PRO A 185 1.30 7.57 -12.15
C PRO A 185 0.71 8.80 -11.47
N TYR A 186 -0.48 8.68 -10.88
CA TYR A 186 -1.11 9.77 -10.15
C TYR A 186 -0.28 10.23 -8.96
N SER A 187 0.17 9.27 -8.13
CA SER A 187 0.95 9.56 -6.92
C SER A 187 2.26 10.29 -7.24
N ALA A 188 2.94 9.90 -8.31
CA ALA A 188 4.14 10.60 -8.80
C ALA A 188 3.82 12.01 -9.30
N ALA A 189 2.73 12.18 -10.06
CA ALA A 189 2.30 13.47 -10.59
C ALA A 189 1.98 14.47 -9.47
N VAL A 190 1.18 14.08 -8.47
CA VAL A 190 0.84 14.98 -7.35
C VAL A 190 2.06 15.31 -6.48
N ALA A 191 2.97 14.35 -6.27
CA ALA A 191 4.22 14.60 -5.55
C ALA A 191 5.10 15.64 -6.26
N LEU A 192 5.23 15.55 -7.57
CA LEU A 192 5.98 16.52 -8.38
C LEU A 192 5.32 17.90 -8.39
N LEU A 193 4.00 17.98 -8.59
CA LEU A 193 3.29 19.25 -8.70
C LEU A 193 3.10 19.96 -7.35
N TYR A 194 2.69 19.24 -6.33
CA TYR A 194 2.35 19.84 -5.02
C TYR A 194 3.46 19.75 -3.98
N GLY A 195 4.44 18.85 -4.13
CA GLY A 195 5.54 18.67 -3.16
C GLY A 195 5.12 18.06 -1.85
N LYS A 196 3.93 17.50 -1.78
CA LYS A 196 3.36 16.79 -0.65
C LYS A 196 2.29 15.82 -1.13
N VAL A 197 2.03 14.78 -0.34
CA VAL A 197 0.99 13.78 -0.64
C VAL A 197 0.25 13.48 0.66
N THR A 198 -0.82 14.23 0.91
CA THR A 198 -1.69 14.11 2.08
C THR A 198 -3.09 13.66 1.65
N MET A 199 -4.05 13.60 2.56
CA MET A 199 -5.44 13.27 2.22
C MET A 199 -6.03 14.24 1.20
N ARG A 200 -5.62 15.51 1.24
CA ARG A 200 -6.11 16.56 0.35
C ARG A 200 -5.77 16.28 -1.12
N GLU A 201 -4.59 15.75 -1.39
CA GLU A 201 -4.16 15.44 -2.75
C GLU A 201 -4.92 14.24 -3.37
N PHE A 202 -5.84 13.60 -2.61
CA PHE A 202 -6.74 12.55 -3.08
C PHE A 202 -8.23 12.98 -3.08
N GLU A 203 -8.53 14.25 -2.83
CA GLU A 203 -9.89 14.77 -2.96
C GLU A 203 -10.31 14.84 -4.44
N PRO A 204 -11.62 14.68 -4.74
CA PRO A 204 -12.12 14.62 -6.13
C PRO A 204 -11.67 15.78 -7.01
N GLU A 205 -11.57 16.99 -6.43
CA GLU A 205 -11.15 18.21 -7.15
C GLU A 205 -9.70 18.11 -7.63
N VAL A 206 -8.81 17.52 -6.81
CA VAL A 206 -7.40 17.32 -7.18
C VAL A 206 -7.24 16.14 -8.13
N VAL A 207 -8.05 15.10 -7.96
CA VAL A 207 -8.08 13.97 -8.93
C VAL A 207 -8.48 14.48 -10.31
N ALA A 208 -9.41 15.42 -10.41
CA ALA A 208 -9.86 16.01 -11.66
C ALA A 208 -8.98 17.18 -12.17
N ASP A 209 -7.93 17.58 -11.44
CA ASP A 209 -7.07 18.70 -11.83
C ASP A 209 -6.37 18.44 -13.17
N GLN A 210 -6.50 19.39 -14.10
CA GLN A 210 -5.98 19.26 -15.46
C GLN A 210 -4.46 19.10 -15.53
N ALA A 211 -3.71 19.78 -14.66
CA ALA A 211 -2.25 19.67 -14.63
C ALA A 211 -1.80 18.29 -14.13
N VAL A 212 -2.52 17.76 -13.13
CA VAL A 212 -2.30 16.38 -12.63
C VAL A 212 -2.62 15.37 -13.71
N GLN A 213 -3.80 15.46 -14.34
CA GLN A 213 -4.22 14.58 -15.42
C GLN A 213 -3.26 14.63 -16.60
N LYS A 214 -2.79 15.81 -16.99
CA LYS A 214 -1.80 15.98 -18.06
C LYS A 214 -0.46 15.32 -17.70
N LEU A 215 -0.01 15.45 -16.45
CA LEU A 215 1.29 14.92 -16.03
C LEU A 215 1.25 13.40 -15.84
N LEU A 216 0.19 12.84 -15.23
CA LEU A 216 0.11 11.40 -15.01
C LEU A 216 0.17 10.59 -16.32
N HIS A 217 -0.39 11.12 -17.43
CA HIS A 217 -0.33 10.48 -18.76
C HIS A 217 1.07 10.51 -19.40
N LYS A 218 2.02 11.24 -18.81
CA LYS A 218 3.45 11.21 -19.22
C LYS A 218 4.28 10.22 -18.39
N VAL A 219 3.64 9.51 -17.44
CA VAL A 219 4.31 8.55 -16.55
C VAL A 219 4.14 7.15 -17.10
N GLU A 220 5.24 6.51 -17.40
CA GLU A 220 5.34 5.10 -17.77
C GLU A 220 5.88 4.32 -16.58
N VAL A 221 5.19 3.27 -16.15
CA VAL A 221 5.64 2.38 -15.08
C VAL A 221 5.94 1.01 -15.68
N MET A 222 7.07 0.42 -15.32
CA MET A 222 7.45 -0.91 -15.79
C MET A 222 8.05 -1.76 -14.66
N PRO A 223 7.76 -3.07 -14.63
CA PRO A 223 8.41 -3.98 -13.72
C PRO A 223 9.80 -4.36 -14.24
N VAL A 224 10.77 -4.40 -13.33
CA VAL A 224 12.14 -4.86 -13.65
C VAL A 224 12.60 -5.90 -12.64
N GLU A 225 13.43 -6.84 -13.11
CA GLU A 225 13.88 -7.98 -12.31
C GLU A 225 14.68 -7.54 -11.08
N ARG A 226 15.52 -6.50 -11.21
CA ARG A 226 16.35 -6.00 -10.09
C ARG A 226 15.56 -5.58 -8.86
N PHE A 227 14.33 -5.07 -9.02
CA PHE A 227 13.43 -4.76 -7.90
C PHE A 227 12.54 -5.94 -7.54
N THR A 228 12.11 -6.74 -8.53
CA THR A 228 11.25 -7.91 -8.29
C THR A 228 11.95 -8.97 -7.44
N ALA A 229 13.23 -9.24 -7.67
CA ALA A 229 14.03 -10.20 -6.91
C ALA A 229 14.24 -9.78 -5.44
N GLN A 230 14.13 -8.49 -5.13
CA GLN A 230 14.29 -7.98 -3.76
C GLN A 230 12.98 -7.98 -2.95
N TYR A 231 11.84 -8.06 -3.64
CA TYR A 231 10.54 -8.11 -2.99
C TYR A 231 10.29 -9.50 -2.34
N PRO A 232 9.70 -9.61 -1.14
CA PRO A 232 9.06 -8.55 -0.32
C PRO A 232 10.00 -7.84 0.66
N LYS A 233 11.29 -8.15 0.69
CA LYS A 233 12.24 -7.55 1.65
C LYS A 233 12.41 -6.05 1.40
N HIS A 234 12.53 -5.65 0.14
CA HIS A 234 12.64 -4.25 -0.29
C HIS A 234 11.55 -3.94 -1.31
N TRP A 235 11.03 -2.71 -1.28
CA TRP A 235 9.91 -2.25 -2.10
C TRP A 235 10.35 -1.16 -3.09
N GLY A 236 11.54 -1.31 -3.63
CA GLY A 236 12.26 -0.29 -4.35
C GLY A 236 11.64 0.17 -5.67
N CYS A 237 12.02 1.37 -6.09
CA CYS A 237 11.81 1.89 -7.43
C CYS A 237 12.94 2.83 -7.85
N SER A 238 13.06 3.05 -9.16
CA SER A 238 13.78 4.20 -9.73
C SER A 238 12.84 5.05 -10.55
N MET A 239 13.11 6.36 -10.59
CA MET A 239 12.38 7.32 -11.40
C MET A 239 13.37 8.12 -12.23
N LYS A 240 13.06 8.23 -13.53
CA LYS A 240 13.78 9.08 -14.50
C LYS A 240 12.80 10.06 -15.13
N MET A 241 13.00 11.34 -14.87
CA MET A 241 12.21 12.44 -15.42
C MET A 241 13.04 13.17 -16.49
N THR A 242 12.53 13.24 -17.71
CA THR A 242 13.15 13.94 -18.84
C THR A 242 12.35 15.20 -19.16
N MET A 243 13.02 16.33 -19.20
CA MET A 243 12.43 17.63 -19.56
C MET A 243 12.37 17.83 -21.09
N GLN A 244 11.60 18.80 -21.55
CA GLN A 244 11.47 19.13 -22.98
C GLN A 244 12.79 19.62 -23.60
N ASP A 245 13.65 20.29 -22.82
CA ASP A 245 14.97 20.75 -23.23
C ASP A 245 16.05 19.64 -23.20
N GLY A 246 15.68 18.41 -22.81
CA GLY A 246 16.56 17.26 -22.70
C GLY A 246 17.22 17.07 -21.34
N THR A 247 17.04 17.98 -20.39
CA THR A 247 17.55 17.82 -19.02
C THR A 247 16.92 16.58 -18.38
N VAL A 248 17.71 15.83 -17.62
CA VAL A 248 17.29 14.58 -16.96
C VAL A 248 17.50 14.69 -15.45
N TYR A 249 16.50 14.27 -14.71
CA TYR A 249 16.54 14.09 -13.25
C TYR A 249 16.27 12.63 -12.93
N GLU A 250 17.04 12.06 -12.00
CA GLU A 250 16.91 10.66 -11.62
C GLU A 250 16.94 10.53 -10.10
N ALA A 251 16.16 9.58 -9.57
CA ALA A 251 16.19 9.18 -8.17
C ALA A 251 15.92 7.67 -8.05
N GLU A 252 16.58 7.02 -7.11
CA GLU A 252 16.36 5.61 -6.79
C GLU A 252 16.12 5.45 -5.29
N ILE A 253 15.04 4.76 -4.93
CA ILE A 253 14.61 4.52 -3.57
C ILE A 253 14.55 3.02 -3.34
N THR A 254 15.34 2.50 -2.42
CA THR A 254 15.34 1.07 -2.07
C THR A 254 14.17 0.74 -1.13
N ASP A 255 13.97 1.58 -0.11
CA ASP A 255 12.91 1.41 0.87
C ASP A 255 12.15 2.72 1.05
N PRO A 256 10.81 2.69 1.10
CA PRO A 256 10.01 3.90 1.21
C PRO A 256 10.10 4.51 2.62
N SER A 257 9.92 5.81 2.71
CA SER A 257 9.81 6.53 3.98
C SER A 257 8.76 5.88 4.90
N GLY A 258 9.09 5.76 6.19
CA GLY A 258 8.26 5.10 7.20
C GLY A 258 8.37 3.58 7.23
N SER A 259 9.24 2.96 6.43
CA SER A 259 9.62 1.55 6.61
C SER A 259 10.53 1.38 7.82
N VAL A 260 10.65 0.13 8.29
CA VAL A 260 11.61 -0.20 9.37
C VAL A 260 13.04 0.16 8.96
N ALA A 261 13.39 -0.03 7.68
CA ALA A 261 14.70 0.32 7.13
C ALA A 261 14.92 1.84 6.94
N ARG A 262 13.82 2.61 6.79
CA ARG A 262 13.85 4.08 6.62
C ARG A 262 12.76 4.74 7.47
N PRO A 263 12.92 4.73 8.81
CA PRO A 263 11.91 5.23 9.74
C PRO A 263 11.68 6.73 9.58
N LEU A 264 10.48 7.18 9.96
CA LEU A 264 10.19 8.61 10.02
C LEU A 264 10.98 9.25 11.15
N THR A 265 11.61 10.37 10.87
CA THR A 265 12.26 11.24 11.89
C THR A 265 11.26 12.28 12.40
N ARG A 266 11.48 12.74 13.64
CA ARG A 266 10.70 13.85 14.23
C ARG A 266 11.05 15.19 13.59
#